data_7a0d39e7813546c8398f52a035d951f8
#
_entry.id   7a0d39e7813546c8398f52a035d951f8
#
_cell.length_a   1.000
_cell.length_b   1.000
_cell.length_c   1.000
_cell.angle_alpha   90.00
_cell.angle_beta   90.00
_cell.angle_gamma   90.00
#
_symmetry.space_group_name_H-M   'P 1'
#
loop_
_entity.id
_entity.type
_entity.pdbx_description
1 polymer ?
#
loop_
_entity_poly.entity_id
_entity_poly.type
_entity_poly.pdbx_seq_one_letter_code
_entity_poly.pdbx_strand_id
1 'polypeptide(L)'
;GEELVAGAEPLDGPSLTAARGWARDLGVDLLAGSICERGEGAEKASNTSVLVDRAGEVAAVYRKIHMFDVDAGGVSYRESEHERPGTEPVIAPLGDLTLGMTVCYDLRFPELFRILALRGARIVAVPSAFTLATGRDHWEVLLRARAIEDQVFVLAPNQVGEAPPHHRSYGRSMVVDPWGLVLATAPDGEGFVAA
;
A
#
# COMPACT_ATOMS: atom_id res chain seq x y z
N GLY A 1 9.66 -7.50 13.67
CA GLY A 1 10.75 -6.82 12.96
C GLY A 1 11.76 -7.79 12.39
N GLU A 2 12.51 -8.51 13.21
CA GLU A 2 13.56 -9.46 12.76
C GLU A 2 13.02 -10.57 11.87
N GLU A 3 11.87 -11.15 12.20
CA GLU A 3 11.21 -12.17 11.37
C GLU A 3 10.80 -11.63 9.99
N LEU A 4 10.40 -10.38 9.92
CA LEU A 4 10.01 -9.71 8.68
C LEU A 4 11.23 -9.53 7.77
N VAL A 5 12.36 -9.11 8.32
CA VAL A 5 13.64 -9.00 7.58
C VAL A 5 14.18 -10.37 7.16
N ALA A 6 14.03 -11.40 8.02
CA ALA A 6 14.41 -12.76 7.69
C ALA A 6 13.61 -13.33 6.50
N GLY A 7 12.33 -12.95 6.38
CA GLY A 7 11.45 -13.31 5.26
C GLY A 7 11.54 -12.39 4.04
N ALA A 8 12.41 -11.37 4.05
CA ALA A 8 12.52 -10.44 2.94
C ALA A 8 13.07 -11.12 1.67
N GLU A 9 12.49 -10.78 0.54
CA GLU A 9 12.79 -11.34 -0.78
C GLU A 9 13.39 -10.28 -1.72
N PRO A 10 14.26 -10.67 -2.66
CA PRO A 10 14.62 -9.76 -3.76
C PRO A 10 13.42 -9.54 -4.69
N LEU A 11 13.49 -8.51 -5.54
CA LEU A 11 12.40 -8.20 -6.49
C LEU A 11 12.16 -9.31 -7.56
N ASP A 12 13.07 -10.23 -7.73
CA ASP A 12 12.91 -11.45 -8.55
C ASP A 12 12.55 -12.69 -7.72
N GLY A 13 12.17 -12.47 -6.46
CA GLY A 13 11.78 -13.51 -5.51
C GLY A 13 10.44 -14.16 -5.80
N PRO A 14 10.08 -15.19 -5.00
CA PRO A 14 8.87 -15.99 -5.22
C PRO A 14 7.58 -15.19 -5.21
N SER A 15 7.42 -14.21 -4.32
CA SER A 15 6.20 -13.41 -4.22
C SER A 15 5.94 -12.61 -5.49
N LEU A 16 6.95 -11.89 -6.01
CA LEU A 16 6.77 -11.12 -7.23
C LEU A 16 6.70 -12.01 -8.47
N THR A 17 7.41 -13.15 -8.48
CA THR A 17 7.28 -14.15 -9.55
C THR A 17 5.83 -14.67 -9.64
N ALA A 18 5.18 -14.96 -8.52
CA ALA A 18 3.77 -15.35 -8.50
C ALA A 18 2.85 -14.23 -9.00
N ALA A 19 3.04 -12.99 -8.53
CA ALA A 19 2.26 -11.83 -8.96
C ALA A 19 2.37 -11.59 -10.49
N ARG A 20 3.56 -11.71 -11.05
CA ARG A 20 3.81 -11.63 -12.51
C ARG A 20 3.08 -12.74 -13.28
N GLY A 21 3.09 -13.95 -12.73
CA GLY A 21 2.32 -15.07 -13.28
C GLY A 21 0.83 -14.77 -13.31
N TRP A 22 0.25 -14.35 -12.20
CA TRP A 22 -1.17 -14.01 -12.11
C TRP A 22 -1.58 -12.86 -13.02
N ALA A 23 -0.80 -11.78 -13.09
CA ALA A 23 -1.07 -10.66 -13.97
C ALA A 23 -1.17 -11.11 -15.45
N ARG A 24 -0.21 -11.89 -15.90
CA ARG A 24 -0.17 -12.45 -17.26
C ARG A 24 -1.30 -13.43 -17.53
N ASP A 25 -1.53 -14.39 -16.62
CA ASP A 25 -2.49 -15.47 -16.83
C ASP A 25 -3.94 -14.95 -16.82
N LEU A 26 -4.21 -13.88 -16.05
CA LEU A 26 -5.49 -13.20 -15.98
C LEU A 26 -5.63 -12.04 -16.98
N GLY A 27 -4.54 -11.57 -17.57
CA GLY A 27 -4.54 -10.44 -18.51
C GLY A 27 -4.88 -9.11 -17.84
N VAL A 28 -4.49 -8.91 -16.56
CA VAL A 28 -4.79 -7.73 -15.75
C VAL A 28 -3.53 -7.00 -15.30
N ASP A 29 -3.64 -5.68 -15.13
CA ASP A 29 -2.63 -4.93 -14.40
C ASP A 29 -2.81 -5.19 -12.89
N LEU A 30 -1.75 -5.58 -12.20
CA LEU A 30 -1.80 -6.02 -10.81
C LEU A 30 -0.83 -5.22 -9.94
N LEU A 31 -1.37 -4.55 -8.91
CA LEU A 31 -0.52 -3.94 -7.89
C LEU A 31 -0.28 -4.93 -6.74
N ALA A 32 0.94 -5.47 -6.67
CA ALA A 32 1.42 -6.25 -5.53
C ALA A 32 1.80 -5.28 -4.39
N GLY A 33 0.89 -5.07 -3.48
CA GLY A 33 1.08 -4.07 -2.44
C GLY A 33 0.88 -4.66 -1.05
N SER A 34 1.92 -4.83 -0.30
CA SER A 34 3.34 -4.63 -0.53
C SER A 34 4.13 -5.88 -0.09
N ILE A 35 5.37 -5.97 -0.51
CA ILE A 35 6.28 -7.03 -0.11
C ILE A 35 7.44 -6.46 0.72
N CYS A 36 8.03 -7.30 1.56
CA CYS A 36 9.29 -6.98 2.24
C CYS A 36 10.44 -7.26 1.28
N GLU A 37 11.01 -6.20 0.70
CA GLU A 37 12.09 -6.29 -0.29
C GLU A 37 13.45 -6.29 0.38
N ARG A 38 14.29 -7.28 0.01
CA ARG A 38 15.70 -7.32 0.36
C ARG A 38 16.52 -6.73 -0.77
N GLY A 39 17.12 -5.55 -0.53
CA GLY A 39 18.14 -4.99 -1.44
C GLY A 39 19.47 -5.73 -1.34
N GLU A 40 20.21 -5.76 -2.44
CA GLU A 40 21.55 -6.36 -2.46
C GLU A 40 22.47 -5.66 -1.45
N GLY A 41 23.09 -6.43 -0.55
CA GLY A 41 23.98 -5.94 0.50
C GLY A 41 23.33 -5.04 1.56
N ALA A 42 21.99 -4.93 1.58
CA ALA A 42 21.30 -4.08 2.53
C ALA A 42 21.08 -4.78 3.88
N GLU A 43 21.36 -4.06 4.97
CA GLU A 43 21.08 -4.52 6.34
C GLU A 43 19.60 -4.46 6.70
N LYS A 44 18.87 -3.52 6.09
CA LYS A 44 17.43 -3.30 6.31
C LYS A 44 16.64 -3.60 5.05
N ALA A 45 15.43 -4.10 5.22
CA ALA A 45 14.49 -4.31 4.13
C ALA A 45 13.83 -2.99 3.68
N SER A 46 13.07 -3.05 2.59
CA SER A 46 12.15 -1.97 2.17
C SER A 46 10.73 -2.53 2.08
N ASN A 47 9.75 -1.72 2.46
CA ASN A 47 8.34 -2.03 2.26
C ASN A 47 7.97 -1.57 0.84
N THR A 48 7.80 -2.51 -0.08
CA THR A 48 7.82 -2.23 -1.51
C THR A 48 6.53 -2.67 -2.19
N SER A 49 5.91 -1.74 -2.88
CA SER A 49 4.75 -1.96 -3.74
C SER A 49 5.20 -2.03 -5.19
N VAL A 50 4.71 -3.00 -5.95
CA VAL A 50 5.12 -3.23 -7.34
C VAL A 50 3.90 -3.30 -8.25
N LEU A 51 3.86 -2.44 -9.27
CA LEU A 51 2.89 -2.56 -10.35
C LEU A 51 3.43 -3.51 -11.41
N VAL A 52 2.68 -4.55 -11.69
CA VAL A 52 2.92 -5.51 -12.76
C VAL A 52 1.87 -5.31 -13.84
N ASP A 53 2.29 -5.19 -15.08
CA ASP A 53 1.37 -5.04 -16.21
C ASP A 53 0.74 -6.38 -16.61
N ARG A 54 -0.25 -6.31 -17.49
CA ARG A 54 -0.97 -7.49 -18.01
C ARG A 54 -0.13 -8.47 -18.81
N ALA A 55 1.09 -8.09 -19.20
CA ALA A 55 2.07 -8.99 -19.82
C ALA A 55 2.93 -9.72 -18.77
N GLY A 56 2.77 -9.37 -17.50
CA GLY A 56 3.57 -9.89 -16.40
C GLY A 56 4.92 -9.19 -16.23
N GLU A 57 5.08 -7.99 -16.82
CA GLU A 57 6.30 -7.21 -16.67
C GLU A 57 6.17 -6.15 -15.57
N VAL A 58 7.28 -5.86 -14.90
CA VAL A 58 7.31 -4.84 -13.84
C VAL A 58 7.23 -3.46 -14.47
N ALA A 59 6.10 -2.77 -14.25
CA ALA A 59 5.85 -1.44 -14.78
C ALA A 59 6.37 -0.32 -13.84
N ALA A 60 6.27 -0.51 -12.52
CA ALA A 60 6.77 0.45 -11.54
C ALA A 60 7.05 -0.20 -10.18
N VAL A 61 7.98 0.42 -9.44
CA VAL A 61 8.37 0.00 -8.08
C VAL A 61 8.33 1.22 -7.17
N TYR A 62 7.58 1.13 -6.08
CA TYR A 62 7.52 2.16 -5.05
C TYR A 62 7.96 1.60 -3.71
N ARG A 63 8.93 2.24 -3.08
CA ARG A 63 9.36 1.93 -1.71
C ARG A 63 8.76 2.95 -0.76
N LYS A 64 8.07 2.48 0.26
CA LYS A 64 7.40 3.30 1.28
C LYS A 64 8.32 4.37 1.82
N ILE A 65 7.86 5.62 1.84
CA ILE A 65 8.65 6.78 2.26
C ILE A 65 8.54 7.02 3.77
N HIS A 66 7.33 6.96 4.34
CA HIS A 66 7.09 7.33 5.73
C HIS A 66 7.04 6.10 6.62
N MET A 67 8.01 6.01 7.53
CA MET A 67 8.12 4.90 8.48
C MET A 67 7.14 5.04 9.63
N PHE A 68 6.55 3.91 10.06
CA PHE A 68 5.58 3.86 11.15
C PHE A 68 6.28 3.74 12.51
N ASP A 69 6.84 4.85 12.99
CA ASP A 69 7.48 4.96 14.31
C ASP A 69 6.55 5.71 15.25
N VAL A 70 5.66 4.98 15.93
CA VAL A 70 4.61 5.57 16.77
C VAL A 70 4.35 4.71 18.01
N ASP A 71 3.78 5.35 19.03
CA ASP A 71 3.20 4.70 20.20
C ASP A 71 1.68 4.78 20.07
N ALA A 72 1.00 3.66 19.83
CA ALA A 72 -0.43 3.60 19.60
C ALA A 72 -1.07 2.36 20.24
N GLY A 73 -2.20 2.56 20.93
CA GLY A 73 -2.94 1.46 21.54
C GLY A 73 -2.16 0.68 22.60
N GLY A 74 -1.18 1.32 23.27
CA GLY A 74 -0.31 0.69 24.26
C GLY A 74 0.83 -0.15 23.64
N VAL A 75 1.01 -0.10 22.34
CA VAL A 75 2.08 -0.78 21.60
C VAL A 75 3.02 0.23 20.96
N SER A 76 4.32 -0.01 21.07
CA SER A 76 5.38 0.79 20.44
C SER A 76 5.74 0.17 19.10
N TYR A 77 5.63 0.94 18.04
CA TYR A 77 6.01 0.56 16.68
C TYR A 77 7.28 1.31 16.30
N ARG A 78 8.26 0.62 15.74
CA ARG A 78 9.56 1.17 15.30
C ARG A 78 9.95 0.53 13.98
N GLU A 79 9.22 0.87 12.91
CA GLU A 79 9.44 0.30 11.57
C GLU A 79 10.83 0.65 11.05
N SER A 80 11.32 1.86 11.33
CA SER A 80 12.65 2.31 10.90
C SER A 80 13.82 1.53 11.50
N GLU A 81 13.61 0.75 12.56
CA GLU A 81 14.66 -0.12 13.10
C GLU A 81 15.01 -1.26 12.13
N HIS A 82 14.05 -1.71 11.33
CA HIS A 82 14.15 -2.88 10.46
C HIS A 82 13.98 -2.58 8.97
N GLU A 83 13.33 -1.45 8.66
CA GLU A 83 13.07 -1.03 7.29
C GLU A 83 13.75 0.30 6.98
N ARG A 84 14.15 0.46 5.73
CA ARG A 84 14.68 1.71 5.19
C ARG A 84 13.61 2.42 4.36
N PRO A 85 13.49 3.74 4.48
CA PRO A 85 12.56 4.51 3.66
C PRO A 85 13.00 4.58 2.20
N GLY A 86 12.02 4.66 1.30
CA GLY A 86 12.21 5.18 -0.04
C GLY A 86 12.37 6.70 -0.04
N THR A 87 12.67 7.26 -1.20
CA THR A 87 12.93 8.70 -1.36
C THR A 87 12.08 9.35 -2.45
N GLU A 88 11.47 8.55 -3.33
CA GLU A 88 10.84 9.04 -4.55
C GLU A 88 9.33 8.76 -4.57
N PRO A 89 8.48 9.80 -4.77
CA PRO A 89 7.08 9.62 -5.14
C PRO A 89 6.99 9.01 -6.53
N VAL A 90 6.21 7.94 -6.67
CA VAL A 90 6.09 7.17 -7.91
C VAL A 90 4.68 7.26 -8.47
N ILE A 91 4.58 7.59 -9.76
CA ILE A 91 3.38 7.41 -10.57
C ILE A 91 3.67 6.43 -11.72
N ALA A 92 2.65 5.72 -12.18
CA ALA A 92 2.79 4.75 -13.27
C ALA A 92 1.55 4.76 -14.17
N PRO A 93 1.68 4.45 -15.47
CA PRO A 93 0.52 4.26 -16.34
C PRO A 93 -0.30 3.04 -15.88
N LEU A 94 -1.62 3.17 -15.94
CA LEU A 94 -2.60 2.11 -15.67
C LEU A 94 -3.72 2.21 -16.71
N GLY A 95 -3.55 1.54 -17.84
CA GLY A 95 -4.40 1.76 -19.01
C GLY A 95 -4.32 3.22 -19.48
N ASP A 96 -5.49 3.87 -19.59
CA ASP A 96 -5.60 5.30 -19.96
C ASP A 96 -5.46 6.26 -18.76
N LEU A 97 -5.25 5.72 -17.55
CA LEU A 97 -5.13 6.47 -16.32
C LEU A 97 -3.69 6.43 -15.78
N THR A 98 -3.44 7.22 -14.75
CA THR A 98 -2.17 7.25 -14.03
C THR A 98 -2.40 6.87 -12.57
N LEU A 99 -1.68 5.87 -12.12
CA LEU A 99 -1.68 5.39 -10.73
C LEU A 99 -0.60 6.12 -9.92
N GLY A 100 -0.96 6.70 -8.79
CA GLY A 100 -0.05 7.09 -7.72
C GLY A 100 0.12 5.95 -6.73
N MET A 101 1.36 5.69 -6.31
CA MET A 101 1.68 4.57 -5.43
C MET A 101 2.03 5.08 -4.03
N THR A 102 1.39 4.52 -3.02
CA THR A 102 1.67 4.77 -1.59
C THR A 102 1.58 3.46 -0.81
N VAL A 103 2.00 3.44 0.45
CA VAL A 103 1.84 2.28 1.35
C VAL A 103 1.46 2.76 2.76
N CYS A 104 0.33 2.32 3.25
CA CYS A 104 -0.11 2.35 4.66
C CYS A 104 0.07 3.72 5.34
N TYR A 105 1.12 3.91 6.14
CA TYR A 105 1.38 5.12 6.91
C TYR A 105 1.56 6.39 6.07
N ASP A 106 1.92 6.24 4.79
CA ASP A 106 1.94 7.34 3.82
C ASP A 106 0.59 8.10 3.76
N LEU A 107 -0.52 7.42 4.08
CA LEU A 107 -1.86 8.01 4.13
C LEU A 107 -1.93 9.25 5.05
N ARG A 108 -1.06 9.34 6.06
CA ARG A 108 -1.05 10.47 7.00
C ARG A 108 -0.35 11.71 6.48
N PHE A 109 0.29 11.62 5.33
CA PHE A 109 1.11 12.70 4.74
C PHE A 109 0.45 13.24 3.48
N PRO A 110 -0.41 14.28 3.60
CA PRO A 110 -1.13 14.86 2.46
C PRO A 110 -0.18 15.40 1.38
N GLU A 111 1.02 15.80 1.75
CA GLU A 111 2.04 16.32 0.84
C GLU A 111 2.39 15.30 -0.25
N LEU A 112 2.52 14.01 0.11
CA LEU A 112 2.79 12.95 -0.85
C LEU A 112 1.65 12.81 -1.86
N PHE A 113 0.40 12.79 -1.39
CA PHE A 113 -0.79 12.70 -2.25
C PHE A 113 -0.89 13.90 -3.19
N ARG A 114 -0.63 15.10 -2.67
CA ARG A 114 -0.60 16.32 -3.49
C ARG A 114 0.47 16.25 -4.58
N ILE A 115 1.67 15.76 -4.29
CA ILE A 115 2.73 15.56 -5.28
C ILE A 115 2.29 14.56 -6.35
N LEU A 116 1.68 13.43 -5.97
CA LEU A 116 1.19 12.42 -6.92
C LEU A 116 0.11 13.00 -7.84
N ALA A 117 -0.87 13.73 -7.28
CA ALA A 117 -1.93 14.38 -8.04
C ALA A 117 -1.38 15.42 -9.02
N LEU A 118 -0.45 16.27 -8.58
CA LEU A 118 0.21 17.28 -9.44
C LEU A 118 1.06 16.63 -10.56
N ARG A 119 1.59 15.43 -10.33
CA ARG A 119 2.28 14.64 -11.37
C ARG A 119 1.30 13.93 -12.31
N GLY A 120 -0.02 14.05 -12.10
CA GLY A 120 -1.07 13.54 -12.97
C GLY A 120 -1.74 12.25 -12.52
N ALA A 121 -1.50 11.78 -11.29
CA ALA A 121 -2.23 10.64 -10.75
C ALA A 121 -3.74 10.91 -10.72
N ARG A 122 -4.53 9.95 -11.22
CA ARG A 122 -5.99 9.95 -11.17
C ARG A 122 -6.52 8.89 -10.23
N ILE A 123 -5.72 7.90 -9.95
CA ILE A 123 -5.97 6.84 -8.97
C ILE A 123 -4.79 6.84 -8.01
N VAL A 124 -5.02 6.70 -6.71
CA VAL A 124 -3.97 6.46 -5.73
C VAL A 124 -4.26 5.17 -4.98
N ALA A 125 -3.29 4.27 -4.97
CA ALA A 125 -3.37 3.02 -4.22
C ALA A 125 -2.72 3.16 -2.84
N VAL A 126 -3.39 2.59 -1.82
CA VAL A 126 -2.98 2.64 -0.40
C VAL A 126 -3.03 1.24 0.22
N PRO A 127 -2.24 0.26 -0.26
CA PRO A 127 -2.18 -1.04 0.41
C PRO A 127 -1.69 -0.88 1.85
N SER A 128 -2.33 -1.57 2.78
CA SER A 128 -2.15 -1.29 4.21
C SER A 128 -2.30 -2.53 5.10
N ALA A 129 -1.66 -2.47 6.26
CA ALA A 129 -1.98 -3.22 7.45
C ALA A 129 -2.28 -2.22 8.59
N PHE A 130 -3.30 -1.39 8.41
CA PHE A 130 -3.65 -0.32 9.35
C PHE A 130 -4.07 -0.89 10.70
N THR A 131 -3.53 -0.39 11.81
CA THR A 131 -3.84 -0.94 13.14
C THR A 131 -5.32 -0.78 13.48
N LEU A 132 -5.89 -1.75 14.19
CA LEU A 132 -7.28 -1.68 14.65
C LEU A 132 -7.54 -0.43 15.48
N ALA A 133 -6.59 -0.04 16.35
CA ALA A 133 -6.73 1.09 17.25
C ALA A 133 -6.92 2.42 16.51
N THR A 134 -6.10 2.66 15.47
CA THR A 134 -6.17 3.90 14.70
C THR A 134 -7.10 3.81 13.49
N GLY A 135 -7.35 2.60 13.00
CA GLY A 135 -8.19 2.36 11.83
C GLY A 135 -9.65 2.75 12.07
N ARG A 136 -10.17 2.45 13.27
CA ARG A 136 -11.55 2.79 13.65
C ARG A 136 -11.86 4.29 13.49
N ASP A 137 -10.91 5.13 13.86
CA ASP A 137 -11.13 6.58 13.92
C ASP A 137 -10.60 7.31 12.69
N HIS A 138 -9.59 6.75 12.01
CA HIS A 138 -8.83 7.51 11.01
C HIS A 138 -8.93 6.95 9.58
N TRP A 139 -9.14 5.64 9.39
CA TRP A 139 -9.02 5.00 8.08
C TRP A 139 -9.92 5.63 7.01
N GLU A 140 -11.23 5.58 7.22
CA GLU A 140 -12.19 6.14 6.25
C GLU A 140 -12.03 7.65 6.10
N VAL A 141 -11.89 8.37 7.23
CA VAL A 141 -11.78 9.83 7.21
C VAL A 141 -10.58 10.28 6.39
N LEU A 142 -9.41 9.66 6.56
CA LEU A 142 -8.21 10.01 5.81
C LEU A 142 -8.32 9.65 4.33
N LEU A 143 -8.83 8.46 3.98
CA LEU A 143 -9.00 8.06 2.58
C LEU A 143 -9.92 9.02 1.84
N ARG A 144 -11.06 9.39 2.44
CA ARG A 144 -12.01 10.35 1.88
C ARG A 144 -11.39 11.75 1.77
N ALA A 145 -10.62 12.17 2.77
CA ALA A 145 -9.91 13.45 2.71
C ALA A 145 -8.95 13.50 1.51
N ARG A 146 -8.10 12.46 1.32
CA ARG A 146 -7.18 12.38 0.18
C ARG A 146 -7.91 12.38 -1.16
N ALA A 147 -9.02 11.65 -1.26
CA ALA A 147 -9.82 11.61 -2.47
C ALA A 147 -10.38 13.01 -2.82
N ILE A 148 -10.94 13.73 -1.84
CA ILE A 148 -11.57 15.04 -2.02
C ILE A 148 -10.54 16.12 -2.35
N GLU A 149 -9.48 16.23 -1.53
CA GLU A 149 -8.52 17.33 -1.64
C GLU A 149 -7.61 17.24 -2.86
N ASP A 150 -7.41 16.02 -3.39
CA ASP A 150 -6.57 15.77 -4.55
C ASP A 150 -7.35 15.37 -5.81
N GLN A 151 -8.69 15.24 -5.70
CA GLN A 151 -9.61 14.88 -6.79
C GLN A 151 -9.19 13.58 -7.51
N VAL A 152 -8.87 12.55 -6.72
CA VAL A 152 -8.42 11.25 -7.20
C VAL A 152 -9.33 10.13 -6.68
N PHE A 153 -9.41 9.03 -7.42
CA PHE A 153 -9.90 7.78 -6.85
C PHE A 153 -8.89 7.22 -5.87
N VAL A 154 -9.37 6.61 -4.78
CA VAL A 154 -8.50 5.94 -3.81
C VAL A 154 -8.87 4.47 -3.74
N LEU A 155 -7.89 3.59 -3.99
CA LEU A 155 -8.00 2.14 -3.87
C LEU A 155 -7.18 1.71 -2.65
N ALA A 156 -7.85 1.29 -1.60
CA ALA A 156 -7.22 1.06 -0.30
C ALA A 156 -7.46 -0.37 0.21
N PRO A 157 -6.75 -1.38 -0.32
CA PRO A 157 -6.76 -2.71 0.25
C PRO A 157 -6.10 -2.67 1.64
N ASN A 158 -6.74 -3.32 2.62
CA ASN A 158 -6.27 -3.32 4.00
C ASN A 158 -6.37 -4.71 4.61
N GLN A 159 -5.30 -5.20 5.18
CA GLN A 159 -5.28 -6.49 5.86
C GLN A 159 -6.27 -6.50 7.04
N VAL A 160 -6.84 -7.68 7.30
CA VAL A 160 -7.76 -7.93 8.42
C VAL A 160 -7.23 -9.07 9.28
N GLY A 161 -7.48 -9.01 10.58
CA GLY A 161 -7.14 -10.10 11.50
C GLY A 161 -5.95 -9.80 12.39
N GLU A 162 -5.48 -10.85 13.06
CA GLU A 162 -4.40 -10.78 14.03
C GLU A 162 -3.06 -11.17 13.38
N ALA A 163 -2.02 -10.42 13.70
CA ALA A 163 -0.65 -10.75 13.37
C ALA A 163 0.20 -10.78 14.66
N PRO A 164 0.96 -11.86 14.89
CA PRO A 164 1.83 -11.95 16.05
C PRO A 164 2.85 -10.80 16.12
N PRO A 165 3.31 -10.43 17.32
CA PRO A 165 2.88 -10.94 18.62
C PRO A 165 1.66 -10.23 19.22
N HIS A 166 1.28 -9.04 18.78
CA HIS A 166 0.19 -8.25 19.42
C HIS A 166 -0.45 -7.24 18.46
N HIS A 167 -0.31 -7.45 17.16
CA HIS A 167 -0.85 -6.56 16.15
C HIS A 167 -2.21 -7.09 15.65
N ARG A 168 -3.20 -6.20 15.57
CA ARG A 168 -4.46 -6.48 14.91
C ARG A 168 -4.72 -5.42 13.85
N SER A 169 -4.91 -5.89 12.63
CA SER A 169 -5.24 -5.04 11.47
C SER A 169 -6.74 -4.78 11.41
N TYR A 170 -7.09 -3.55 10.97
CA TYR A 170 -8.45 -3.05 10.98
C TYR A 170 -9.33 -3.67 9.88
N GLY A 171 -8.76 -4.00 8.73
CA GLY A 171 -9.55 -4.44 7.58
C GLY A 171 -10.24 -3.27 6.87
N ARG A 172 -11.45 -3.52 6.35
CA ARG A 172 -12.24 -2.50 5.67
C ARG A 172 -11.56 -1.95 4.44
N SER A 173 -11.05 -2.83 3.57
CA SER A 173 -10.59 -2.42 2.24
C SER A 173 -11.67 -1.58 1.56
N MET A 174 -11.26 -0.48 0.90
CA MET A 174 -12.21 0.55 0.48
C MET A 174 -11.86 1.11 -0.90
N VAL A 175 -12.89 1.45 -1.65
CA VAL A 175 -12.80 2.25 -2.88
C VAL A 175 -13.53 3.56 -2.65
N VAL A 176 -12.87 4.68 -2.91
CA VAL A 176 -13.42 6.03 -2.73
C VAL A 176 -13.29 6.81 -4.02
N ASP A 177 -14.34 7.51 -4.43
CA ASP A 177 -14.33 8.38 -5.60
C ASP A 177 -13.77 9.80 -5.30
N PRO A 178 -13.48 10.62 -6.32
CA PRO A 178 -12.93 11.97 -6.14
C PRO A 178 -13.86 12.94 -5.37
N TRP A 179 -15.14 12.63 -5.22
CA TRP A 179 -16.07 13.39 -4.40
C TRP A 179 -16.02 13.01 -2.92
N GLY A 180 -15.30 11.94 -2.59
CA GLY A 180 -15.22 11.36 -1.25
C GLY A 180 -16.37 10.39 -0.94
N LEU A 181 -17.14 9.96 -1.96
CA LEU A 181 -18.13 8.91 -1.80
C LEU A 181 -17.43 7.55 -1.70
N VAL A 182 -17.76 6.78 -0.68
CA VAL A 182 -17.32 5.40 -0.55
C VAL A 182 -18.13 4.54 -1.50
N LEU A 183 -17.48 4.06 -2.57
CA LEU A 183 -18.11 3.23 -3.60
C LEU A 183 -18.25 1.78 -3.14
N ALA A 184 -17.27 1.27 -2.43
CA ALA A 184 -17.27 -0.09 -1.89
C ALA A 184 -16.44 -0.18 -0.61
N THR A 185 -16.89 -1.03 0.32
CA THR A 185 -16.15 -1.38 1.55
C THR A 185 -16.22 -2.90 1.75
N ALA A 186 -15.06 -3.52 2.00
CA ALA A 186 -14.99 -4.95 2.33
C ALA A 186 -15.65 -5.24 3.69
N PRO A 187 -16.27 -6.42 3.86
CA PRO A 187 -16.78 -6.87 5.15
C PRO A 187 -15.65 -7.08 6.18
N ASP A 188 -16.04 -7.31 7.43
CA ASP A 188 -15.10 -7.65 8.51
C ASP A 188 -14.64 -9.12 8.36
N GLY A 189 -13.75 -9.37 7.41
CA GLY A 189 -13.23 -10.70 7.07
C GLY A 189 -12.42 -10.68 5.79
N GLU A 190 -11.87 -11.83 5.43
CA GLU A 190 -11.15 -12.01 4.17
C GLU A 190 -12.12 -11.89 2.98
N GLY A 191 -11.68 -11.23 1.91
CA GLY A 191 -12.48 -11.06 0.71
C GLY A 191 -11.94 -9.97 -0.21
N PHE A 192 -12.76 -9.62 -1.20
CA PHE A 192 -12.46 -8.54 -2.13
C PHE A 192 -13.70 -7.64 -2.32
N VAL A 193 -13.46 -6.45 -2.83
CA VAL A 193 -14.50 -5.54 -3.30
C VAL A 193 -14.17 -5.05 -4.69
N ALA A 194 -15.19 -4.75 -5.45
CA ALA A 194 -15.10 -4.12 -6.77
C ALA A 194 -16.05 -2.91 -6.83
N ALA A 195 -15.67 -1.90 -7.60
CA ALA A 195 -16.45 -0.70 -7.87
C ALA A 195 -16.22 -0.21 -9.29
#